data_616431264358d5fa18ae02eeb0ccbac1
#
_entry.id   616431264358d5fa18ae02eeb0ccbac1
#
_cell.length_a   1.000
_cell.length_b   1.000
_cell.length_c   1.000
_cell.angle_alpha   90.00
_cell.angle_beta   90.00
_cell.angle_gamma   90.00
#
_symmetry.space_group_name_H-M   'P 1'
#
loop_
_entity.id
_entity.type
_entity.pdbx_description
1 polymer ?
#
loop_
_entity_poly.entity_id
_entity_poly.type
_entity_poly.pdbx_seq_one_letter_code
_entity_poly.pdbx_strand_id
1 'polypeptide(L)'
;MFTRVSSFVDTVWSGITKPSDDDYNIVTTPTAGRSSSRAGKDFAVSLALFQALCLLFFALKFNMPSPKNNDVDTKSTLSYYGMYMDVHVMIYIGFGFLMTFLRKYSMSAVSLNFLIAVLSLQWGIITVTMSHQIMGNHHTTKILDIPTMINGDFAAGAVLISFGAVLGKATPTQLVWMTFFEIIFYSINEYIVLEELKATDAGGSMVIHTFGAFFGLAVTIALGVPSSDEQVHNTSRYDSDVFAMIGTLFLWMYWPSFNSALVNEDGFQKERAIMTTVFSIAASCASAFAATKVLSYSKKFDMVHLQNATLAGGVASGTCCNLAISPAAAITVGLVVGIASVVGYTFVTPRLEMIMRMSDTCGILNLHAMPGLVGGLAGALITFTASDDYYGDSLTDVYAARAYRSVTAQGWYQLLAIVSSMGIGSVSGLIVGLFLRSSWFRQHKHKYDDKEWFHMPEVCEV
;
A
#
# COMPACT_ATOMS: atom_id res chain seq x y z
N MET A 1 -2.43 18.62 28.03
CA MET A 1 -1.22 18.46 27.20
C MET A 1 -1.38 19.17 25.85
N PHE A 2 -2.44 18.93 25.11
CA PHE A 2 -2.72 19.57 23.81
C PHE A 2 -2.78 21.11 23.83
N THR A 3 -3.34 21.72 24.87
CA THR A 3 -3.41 23.18 25.04
C THR A 3 -2.03 23.85 25.21
N ARG A 4 -1.06 23.19 25.81
CA ARG A 4 0.32 23.71 25.96
C ARG A 4 1.13 23.61 24.66
N VAL A 5 0.93 22.56 23.87
CA VAL A 5 1.60 22.40 22.58
C VAL A 5 1.05 23.42 21.56
N SER A 6 -0.26 23.69 21.59
CA SER A 6 -0.86 24.76 20.77
C SER A 6 -0.27 26.13 21.12
N SER A 7 -0.05 26.45 22.40
CA SER A 7 0.56 27.73 22.80
C SER A 7 2.03 27.86 22.38
N PHE A 8 2.78 26.75 22.35
CA PHE A 8 4.15 26.73 21.86
C PHE A 8 4.20 26.99 20.34
N VAL A 9 3.32 26.34 19.58
CA VAL A 9 3.19 26.57 18.13
C VAL A 9 2.79 28.02 17.85
N ASP A 10 1.87 28.61 18.63
CA ASP A 10 1.47 30.01 18.50
C ASP A 10 2.63 30.98 18.82
N THR A 11 3.49 30.62 19.79
CA THR A 11 4.69 31.42 20.17
C THR A 11 5.77 31.37 19.08
N VAL A 12 6.03 30.18 18.52
CA VAL A 12 6.99 30.03 17.42
C VAL A 12 6.49 30.74 16.17
N TRP A 13 5.19 30.67 15.87
CA TRP A 13 4.61 31.30 14.69
C TRP A 13 4.56 32.83 14.78
N SER A 14 4.37 33.39 15.98
CA SER A 14 4.39 34.86 16.18
C SER A 14 5.79 35.47 16.11
N GLY A 15 6.86 34.67 16.25
CA GLY A 15 8.25 35.09 16.13
C GLY A 15 8.78 35.13 14.68
N ILE A 16 8.05 34.56 13.71
CA ILE A 16 8.40 34.66 12.30
C ILE A 16 7.86 36.01 11.79
N THR A 17 8.77 36.94 11.48
CA THR A 17 8.40 38.25 10.87
C THR A 17 7.55 37.99 9.65
N LYS A 18 6.34 38.58 9.65
CA LYS A 18 5.48 38.62 8.46
C LYS A 18 6.26 39.29 7.33
N PRO A 19 6.28 38.76 6.11
CA PRO A 19 6.69 39.52 4.92
C PRO A 19 5.85 40.78 4.84
N SER A 20 6.43 41.87 4.39
CA SER A 20 5.71 43.13 4.17
C SER A 20 4.62 42.92 3.10
N ASP A 21 3.44 43.45 3.33
CA ASP A 21 2.26 43.32 2.47
C ASP A 21 2.46 43.84 1.01
N ASP A 22 3.64 44.37 0.69
CA ASP A 22 3.93 45.01 -0.60
C ASP A 22 4.47 44.09 -1.70
N ASP A 23 4.81 42.82 -1.34
CA ASP A 23 5.47 41.91 -2.30
C ASP A 23 4.54 40.95 -3.05
N TYR A 24 3.26 40.87 -2.68
CA TYR A 24 2.30 40.03 -3.38
C TYR A 24 0.94 40.69 -3.53
N ASN A 25 0.67 41.26 -4.69
CA ASN A 25 -0.69 41.57 -5.15
C ASN A 25 -1.47 40.29 -5.43
N ILE A 26 -1.71 39.50 -4.40
CA ILE A 26 -2.63 38.36 -4.45
C ILE A 26 -4.01 38.91 -4.09
N VAL A 27 -4.92 38.90 -5.04
CA VAL A 27 -6.35 39.13 -4.79
C VAL A 27 -6.84 37.99 -3.89
N THR A 28 -6.71 38.19 -2.57
CA THR A 28 -7.30 37.31 -1.59
C THR A 28 -8.80 37.56 -1.54
N THR A 29 -9.58 36.69 -2.13
CA THR A 29 -11.02 36.62 -1.80
C THR A 29 -11.16 36.23 -0.32
N PRO A 30 -11.81 37.09 0.53
CA PRO A 30 -11.84 36.84 1.97
C PRO A 30 -13.00 35.92 2.34
N THR A 31 -12.81 34.60 2.23
CA THR A 31 -13.76 33.62 2.78
C THR A 31 -13.11 32.42 3.49
N ALA A 32 -11.81 32.45 3.75
CA ALA A 32 -11.17 31.44 4.60
C ALA A 32 -11.40 31.80 6.09
N GLY A 33 -12.57 31.47 6.60
CA GLY A 33 -12.94 31.73 7.99
C GLY A 33 -12.10 30.89 9.00
N ARG A 34 -12.18 31.26 10.29
CA ARG A 34 -11.51 30.61 11.46
C ARG A 34 -11.42 29.08 11.45
N SER A 35 -12.23 28.37 10.64
CA SER A 35 -12.25 26.91 10.52
C SER A 35 -11.03 26.35 9.76
N SER A 36 -10.50 27.05 8.77
CA SER A 36 -9.32 26.65 7.99
C SER A 36 -8.04 26.72 8.83
N SER A 37 -7.90 27.74 9.66
CA SER A 37 -6.77 27.90 10.60
C SER A 37 -6.68 26.76 11.63
N ARG A 38 -7.81 26.24 12.12
CA ARG A 38 -7.82 25.14 13.09
C ARG A 38 -7.43 23.82 12.44
N ALA A 39 -7.95 23.50 11.25
CA ALA A 39 -7.62 22.27 10.53
C ALA A 39 -6.12 22.20 10.18
N GLY A 40 -5.50 23.32 9.80
CA GLY A 40 -4.05 23.38 9.57
C GLY A 40 -3.23 23.14 10.83
N LYS A 41 -3.66 23.67 11.99
CA LYS A 41 -3.00 23.43 13.28
C LYS A 41 -3.12 21.97 13.72
N ASP A 42 -4.29 21.36 13.57
CA ASP A 42 -4.53 19.97 13.93
C ASP A 42 -3.65 19.03 13.09
N PHE A 43 -3.49 19.31 11.81
CA PHE A 43 -2.58 18.58 10.92
C PHE A 43 -1.12 18.72 11.35
N ALA A 44 -0.64 19.95 11.55
CA ALA A 44 0.74 20.19 11.95
C ALA A 44 1.09 19.55 13.29
N VAL A 45 0.19 19.61 14.28
CA VAL A 45 0.36 18.97 15.58
C VAL A 45 0.39 17.45 15.44
N SER A 46 -0.51 16.87 14.66
CA SER A 46 -0.53 15.41 14.42
C SER A 46 0.77 14.93 13.79
N LEU A 47 1.25 15.64 12.77
CA LEU A 47 2.52 15.33 12.10
C LEU A 47 3.71 15.45 13.04
N ALA A 48 3.77 16.53 13.85
CA ALA A 48 4.84 16.74 14.82
C ALA A 48 4.86 15.66 15.90
N LEU A 49 3.68 15.23 16.39
CA LEU A 49 3.57 14.14 17.37
C LEU A 49 4.01 12.80 16.76
N PHE A 50 3.61 12.50 15.54
CA PHE A 50 4.03 11.30 14.83
C PHE A 50 5.55 11.27 14.68
N GLN A 51 6.14 12.37 14.19
CA GLN A 51 7.59 12.45 13.99
C GLN A 51 8.39 12.41 15.29
N ALA A 52 7.88 13.04 16.36
CA ALA A 52 8.50 12.97 17.68
C ALA A 52 8.49 11.53 18.24
N LEU A 53 7.44 10.79 17.99
CA LEU A 53 7.34 9.38 18.38
C LEU A 53 8.35 8.52 17.60
N CYS A 54 8.43 8.69 16.28
CA CYS A 54 9.45 8.00 15.47
C CYS A 54 10.87 8.31 15.99
N LEU A 55 11.18 9.59 16.23
CA LEU A 55 12.48 9.99 16.77
C LEU A 55 12.79 9.30 18.10
N LEU A 56 11.82 9.25 19.01
CA LEU A 56 11.96 8.58 20.31
C LEU A 56 12.29 7.09 20.14
N PHE A 57 11.53 6.36 19.30
CA PHE A 57 11.78 4.94 19.10
C PHE A 57 13.10 4.65 18.40
N PHE A 58 13.46 5.43 17.37
CA PHE A 58 14.77 5.29 16.74
C PHE A 58 15.91 5.54 17.71
N ALA A 59 15.82 6.56 18.56
CA ALA A 59 16.84 6.86 19.56
C ALA A 59 17.00 5.75 20.61
N LEU A 60 15.91 5.06 20.96
CA LEU A 60 15.93 4.08 22.06
C LEU A 60 16.17 2.63 21.61
N LYS A 61 15.81 2.29 20.37
CA LYS A 61 15.71 0.89 19.92
C LYS A 61 16.55 0.55 18.70
N PHE A 62 17.14 1.54 18.04
CA PHE A 62 17.84 1.33 16.78
C PHE A 62 19.24 1.93 16.79
N ASN A 63 20.15 1.27 16.10
CA ASN A 63 21.51 1.75 15.86
C ASN A 63 21.82 1.70 14.36
N MET A 64 22.68 2.60 13.91
CA MET A 64 23.30 2.52 12.59
C MET A 64 24.42 1.46 12.60
N PRO A 65 24.72 0.83 11.44
CA PRO A 65 25.91 0.00 11.30
C PRO A 65 27.17 0.77 11.73
N SER A 66 28.02 0.12 12.51
CA SER A 66 29.27 0.73 12.96
C SER A 66 30.38 -0.33 13.07
N PRO A 67 31.67 0.07 13.01
CA PRO A 67 32.78 -0.87 13.17
C PRO A 67 32.80 -1.61 14.52
N LYS A 68 32.08 -1.11 15.50
CA LYS A 68 31.93 -1.77 16.83
C LYS A 68 30.84 -2.85 16.84
N ASN A 69 29.96 -2.85 15.86
CA ASN A 69 28.82 -3.77 15.75
C ASN A 69 29.09 -4.73 14.58
N ASN A 70 30.10 -5.60 14.72
CA ASN A 70 30.55 -6.51 13.67
C ASN A 70 29.58 -7.67 13.37
N ASP A 71 28.45 -7.76 14.04
CA ASP A 71 27.49 -8.86 13.90
C ASP A 71 26.61 -8.74 12.64
N VAL A 72 26.66 -7.60 11.93
CA VAL A 72 25.96 -7.42 10.66
C VAL A 72 26.95 -7.53 9.52
N ASP A 73 26.78 -8.52 8.66
CA ASP A 73 27.53 -8.60 7.39
C ASP A 73 27.08 -7.48 6.45
N THR A 74 27.70 -6.31 6.62
CA THR A 74 27.36 -5.10 5.86
C THR A 74 27.61 -5.26 4.36
N LYS A 75 28.48 -6.20 3.94
CA LYS A 75 28.70 -6.49 2.52
C LYS A 75 27.51 -7.27 1.93
N SER A 76 26.99 -8.24 2.68
CA SER A 76 25.81 -9.00 2.30
C SER A 76 24.58 -8.10 2.18
N THR A 77 24.31 -7.24 3.18
CA THR A 77 23.14 -6.37 3.15
C THR A 77 23.21 -5.29 2.07
N LEU A 78 24.40 -4.83 1.69
CA LEU A 78 24.56 -3.85 0.61
C LEU A 78 24.20 -4.41 -0.78
N SER A 79 24.25 -5.74 -0.97
CA SER A 79 23.79 -6.38 -2.20
C SER A 79 22.31 -6.13 -2.48
N TYR A 80 21.50 -5.86 -1.45
CA TYR A 80 20.08 -5.54 -1.55
C TYR A 80 19.80 -4.09 -2.00
N TYR A 81 20.83 -3.21 -2.10
CA TYR A 81 20.58 -1.80 -2.38
C TYR A 81 19.88 -1.55 -3.71
N GLY A 82 20.20 -2.31 -4.76
CA GLY A 82 19.49 -2.21 -6.06
C GLY A 82 18.01 -2.54 -5.92
N MET A 83 17.67 -3.65 -5.26
CA MET A 83 16.28 -4.04 -5.02
C MET A 83 15.54 -3.03 -4.13
N TYR A 84 16.21 -2.49 -3.10
CA TYR A 84 15.64 -1.42 -2.29
C TYR A 84 15.26 -0.20 -3.13
N MET A 85 16.17 0.27 -4.00
CA MET A 85 15.89 1.42 -4.87
C MET A 85 14.73 1.16 -5.82
N ASP A 86 14.62 -0.03 -6.39
CA ASP A 86 13.52 -0.43 -7.27
C ASP A 86 12.17 -0.41 -6.53
N VAL A 87 12.12 -1.00 -5.32
CA VAL A 87 10.92 -0.97 -4.46
C VAL A 87 10.58 0.46 -4.07
N HIS A 88 11.57 1.25 -3.67
CA HIS A 88 11.41 2.63 -3.25
C HIS A 88 10.80 3.51 -4.35
N VAL A 89 11.25 3.34 -5.60
CA VAL A 89 10.66 4.00 -6.78
C VAL A 89 9.20 3.63 -6.95
N MET A 90 8.82 2.36 -6.74
CA MET A 90 7.41 1.94 -6.81
C MET A 90 6.55 2.66 -5.77
N ILE A 91 7.04 2.78 -4.54
CA ILE A 91 6.33 3.42 -3.42
C ILE A 91 6.12 4.91 -3.69
N TYR A 92 7.14 5.63 -4.14
CA TYR A 92 7.09 7.09 -4.25
C TYR A 92 6.57 7.59 -5.59
N ILE A 93 6.97 6.97 -6.70
CA ILE A 93 6.56 7.38 -8.04
C ILE A 93 5.38 6.51 -8.52
N GLY A 94 5.52 5.19 -8.41
CA GLY A 94 4.55 4.26 -8.94
C GLY A 94 3.14 4.49 -8.40
N PHE A 95 2.97 4.35 -7.09
CA PHE A 95 1.66 4.53 -6.43
C PHE A 95 1.13 5.96 -6.56
N GLY A 96 1.99 6.98 -6.34
CA GLY A 96 1.56 8.38 -6.40
C GLY A 96 1.00 8.76 -7.76
N PHE A 97 1.72 8.45 -8.82
CA PHE A 97 1.27 8.76 -10.17
C PHE A 97 0.12 7.87 -10.65
N LEU A 98 0.08 6.58 -10.27
CA LEU A 98 -1.04 5.71 -10.63
C LEU A 98 -2.40 6.32 -10.24
N MET A 99 -2.51 6.93 -9.07
CA MET A 99 -3.77 7.48 -8.58
C MET A 99 -4.15 8.84 -9.16
N THR A 100 -3.29 9.47 -9.99
CA THR A 100 -3.55 10.78 -10.58
C THR A 100 -4.66 10.79 -11.63
N PHE A 101 -5.14 9.63 -12.10
CA PHE A 101 -6.26 9.57 -13.05
C PHE A 101 -7.52 10.28 -12.54
N LEU A 102 -7.68 10.40 -11.24
CA LEU A 102 -8.79 11.11 -10.58
C LEU A 102 -8.56 12.63 -10.68
N ARG A 103 -9.19 13.26 -11.66
CA ARG A 103 -8.97 14.67 -12.06
C ARG A 103 -9.09 15.70 -10.94
N LYS A 104 -9.83 15.39 -9.86
CA LYS A 104 -10.08 16.29 -8.73
C LYS A 104 -9.10 16.10 -7.57
N TYR A 105 -8.32 15.05 -7.62
CA TYR A 105 -7.44 14.61 -6.54
C TYR A 105 -6.01 14.34 -7.02
N SER A 106 -5.61 14.83 -8.19
CA SER A 106 -4.30 14.51 -8.76
C SER A 106 -3.15 15.06 -7.92
N MET A 107 -3.28 16.27 -7.35
CA MET A 107 -2.28 16.81 -6.43
C MET A 107 -2.26 16.06 -5.11
N SER A 108 -3.43 15.74 -4.54
CA SER A 108 -3.55 14.90 -3.35
C SER A 108 -2.95 13.52 -3.59
N ALA A 109 -3.19 12.91 -4.74
CA ALA A 109 -2.65 11.60 -5.09
C ALA A 109 -1.12 11.56 -5.01
N VAL A 110 -0.43 12.55 -5.59
CA VAL A 110 1.03 12.59 -5.57
C VAL A 110 1.57 13.08 -4.23
N SER A 111 1.08 14.23 -3.72
CA SER A 111 1.66 14.89 -2.55
C SER A 111 1.36 14.17 -1.25
N LEU A 112 0.11 13.70 -1.05
CA LEU A 112 -0.25 12.95 0.15
C LEU A 112 0.31 11.52 0.09
N ASN A 113 0.41 10.89 -1.08
CA ASN A 113 1.17 9.66 -1.24
C ASN A 113 2.61 9.82 -0.74
N PHE A 114 3.29 10.87 -1.18
CA PHE A 114 4.65 11.15 -0.75
C PHE A 114 4.75 11.29 0.77
N LEU A 115 3.88 12.07 1.39
CA LEU A 115 3.85 12.24 2.84
C LEU A 115 3.57 10.91 3.57
N ILE A 116 2.53 10.18 3.15
CA ILE A 116 2.16 8.88 3.74
C ILE A 116 3.31 7.90 3.61
N ALA A 117 3.96 7.82 2.45
CA ALA A 117 5.08 6.92 2.22
C ALA A 117 6.26 7.22 3.18
N VAL A 118 6.62 8.50 3.35
CA VAL A 118 7.69 8.93 4.28
C VAL A 118 7.37 8.56 5.73
N LEU A 119 6.11 8.76 6.16
CA LEU A 119 5.68 8.39 7.51
C LEU A 119 5.65 6.86 7.67
N SER A 120 5.15 6.16 6.66
CA SER A 120 5.02 4.70 6.65
C SER A 120 6.38 4.01 6.69
N LEU A 121 7.35 4.49 5.93
CA LEU A 121 8.72 3.96 5.96
C LEU A 121 9.29 3.98 7.37
N GLN A 122 9.26 5.14 8.03
CA GLN A 122 9.80 5.29 9.37
C GLN A 122 9.05 4.43 10.40
N TRP A 123 7.71 4.50 10.38
CA TRP A 123 6.88 3.79 11.34
C TRP A 123 6.83 2.29 11.07
N GLY A 124 6.91 1.86 9.81
CA GLY A 124 6.99 0.46 9.41
C GLY A 124 8.27 -0.21 9.90
N ILE A 125 9.43 0.44 9.74
CA ILE A 125 10.70 -0.05 10.31
C ILE A 125 10.54 -0.29 11.83
N ILE A 126 9.93 0.66 12.54
CA ILE A 126 9.76 0.57 13.99
C ILE A 126 8.79 -0.56 14.34
N THR A 127 7.59 -0.56 13.78
CA THR A 127 6.52 -1.47 14.22
C THR A 127 6.75 -2.91 13.77
N VAL A 128 7.26 -3.15 12.55
CA VAL A 128 7.63 -4.50 12.10
C VAL A 128 8.73 -5.06 13.01
N THR A 129 9.81 -4.29 13.24
CA THR A 129 10.87 -4.74 14.16
C THR A 129 10.32 -5.02 15.56
N MET A 130 9.46 -4.14 16.09
CA MET A 130 8.91 -4.31 17.44
C MET A 130 7.93 -5.48 17.53
N SER A 131 7.10 -5.74 16.52
CA SER A 131 6.20 -6.89 16.52
C SER A 131 7.00 -8.19 16.58
N HIS A 132 8.04 -8.32 15.76
CA HIS A 132 8.94 -9.48 15.81
C HIS A 132 9.67 -9.61 17.15
N GLN A 133 10.09 -8.51 17.77
CA GLN A 133 10.73 -8.54 19.09
C GLN A 133 9.77 -8.91 20.23
N ILE A 134 8.58 -8.33 20.24
CA ILE A 134 7.60 -8.54 21.32
C ILE A 134 6.97 -9.92 21.20
N MET A 135 6.48 -10.30 20.02
CA MET A 135 5.79 -11.57 19.80
C MET A 135 6.78 -12.74 19.72
N GLY A 136 7.97 -12.53 19.18
CA GLY A 136 9.06 -13.50 19.15
C GLY A 136 9.86 -13.58 20.46
N ASN A 137 9.50 -12.79 21.48
CA ASN A 137 10.17 -12.75 22.80
C ASN A 137 11.68 -12.45 22.74
N HIS A 138 12.08 -11.53 21.85
CA HIS A 138 13.45 -11.06 21.68
C HIS A 138 13.51 -9.55 21.95
N HIS A 139 14.35 -9.11 22.91
CA HIS A 139 14.40 -7.70 23.34
C HIS A 139 15.79 -7.09 23.14
N THR A 140 16.28 -7.08 21.90
CA THR A 140 17.60 -6.51 21.57
C THR A 140 17.45 -5.20 20.79
N THR A 141 18.45 -4.33 20.90
CA THR A 141 18.56 -3.17 20.03
C THR A 141 18.83 -3.63 18.59
N LYS A 142 18.04 -3.16 17.62
CA LYS A 142 18.20 -3.52 16.22
C LYS A 142 19.27 -2.65 15.56
N ILE A 143 20.21 -3.29 14.86
CA ILE A 143 21.08 -2.59 13.92
C ILE A 143 20.31 -2.50 12.57
N LEU A 144 20.20 -1.30 12.04
CA LEU A 144 19.52 -1.08 10.75
C LEU A 144 20.33 -1.68 9.61
N ASP A 145 19.64 -2.29 8.67
CA ASP A 145 20.16 -2.87 7.45
C ASP A 145 19.23 -2.60 6.26
N ILE A 146 19.69 -2.85 5.04
CA ILE A 146 18.88 -2.60 3.83
C ILE A 146 17.61 -3.46 3.78
N PRO A 147 17.61 -4.76 4.15
CA PRO A 147 16.38 -5.54 4.25
C PRO A 147 15.33 -4.92 5.20
N THR A 148 15.76 -4.34 6.31
CA THR A 148 14.84 -3.62 7.23
C THR A 148 14.22 -2.39 6.55
N MET A 149 14.96 -1.68 5.69
CA MET A 149 14.42 -0.57 4.91
C MET A 149 13.38 -1.05 3.88
N ILE A 150 13.63 -2.20 3.22
CA ILE A 150 12.67 -2.82 2.29
C ILE A 150 11.37 -3.19 3.02
N ASN A 151 11.44 -3.75 4.21
CA ASN A 151 10.25 -4.05 5.04
C ASN A 151 9.47 -2.78 5.40
N GLY A 152 10.15 -1.66 5.62
CA GLY A 152 9.50 -0.36 5.79
C GLY A 152 8.74 0.11 4.55
N ASP A 153 9.30 -0.09 3.36
CA ASP A 153 8.64 0.19 2.08
C ASP A 153 7.46 -0.77 1.81
N PHE A 154 7.55 -2.04 2.21
CA PHE A 154 6.43 -2.98 2.12
C PHE A 154 5.25 -2.55 3.00
N ALA A 155 5.53 -2.10 4.24
CA ALA A 155 4.51 -1.52 5.10
C ALA A 155 3.88 -0.27 4.46
N ALA A 156 4.69 0.58 3.82
CA ALA A 156 4.20 1.72 3.06
C ALA A 156 3.28 1.28 1.91
N GLY A 157 3.64 0.22 1.19
CA GLY A 157 2.80 -0.35 0.13
C GLY A 157 1.39 -0.71 0.60
N ALA A 158 1.25 -1.33 1.76
CA ALA A 158 -0.07 -1.65 2.33
C ALA A 158 -0.91 -0.40 2.60
N VAL A 159 -0.31 0.62 3.23
CA VAL A 159 -1.01 1.89 3.53
C VAL A 159 -1.38 2.66 2.27
N LEU A 160 -0.54 2.65 1.24
CA LEU A 160 -0.83 3.33 -0.03
C LEU A 160 -1.97 2.66 -0.79
N ILE A 161 -2.13 1.34 -0.65
CA ILE A 161 -3.31 0.63 -1.14
C ILE A 161 -4.56 1.15 -0.43
N SER A 162 -4.57 1.18 0.90
CA SER A 162 -5.68 1.69 1.69
C SER A 162 -6.00 3.15 1.40
N PHE A 163 -4.96 3.97 1.20
CA PHE A 163 -5.08 5.37 0.79
C PHE A 163 -5.88 5.50 -0.51
N GLY A 164 -5.65 4.63 -1.49
CA GLY A 164 -6.40 4.60 -2.74
C GLY A 164 -7.92 4.47 -2.54
N ALA A 165 -8.37 3.72 -1.53
CA ALA A 165 -9.81 3.60 -1.24
C ALA A 165 -10.43 4.87 -0.65
N VAL A 166 -9.64 5.64 0.11
CA VAL A 166 -10.14 6.80 0.89
C VAL A 166 -9.76 8.14 0.29
N LEU A 167 -9.06 8.17 -0.83
CA LEU A 167 -8.68 9.40 -1.53
C LEU A 167 -9.93 10.24 -1.86
N GLY A 168 -9.88 11.53 -1.55
CA GLY A 168 -11.02 12.44 -1.67
C GLY A 168 -12.03 12.38 -0.53
N LYS A 169 -11.90 11.44 0.43
CA LYS A 169 -12.80 11.28 1.59
C LYS A 169 -12.12 11.61 2.91
N ALA A 170 -10.94 11.03 3.15
CA ALA A 170 -10.18 11.27 4.37
C ALA A 170 -9.37 12.55 4.25
N THR A 171 -9.44 13.42 5.27
CA THR A 171 -8.63 14.65 5.36
C THR A 171 -7.15 14.30 5.56
N PRO A 172 -6.20 15.20 5.26
CA PRO A 172 -4.78 14.96 5.52
C PRO A 172 -4.48 14.57 6.97
N THR A 173 -5.20 15.16 7.95
CA THR A 173 -5.07 14.76 9.38
C THR A 173 -5.55 13.34 9.61
N GLN A 174 -6.68 12.94 9.03
CA GLN A 174 -7.19 11.56 9.13
C GLN A 174 -6.22 10.57 8.49
N LEU A 175 -5.59 10.93 7.37
CA LEU A 175 -4.59 10.08 6.70
C LEU A 175 -3.35 9.84 7.57
N VAL A 176 -2.85 10.85 8.28
CA VAL A 176 -1.74 10.69 9.24
C VAL A 176 -2.10 9.66 10.32
N TRP A 177 -3.30 9.76 10.89
CA TRP A 177 -3.74 8.82 11.93
C TRP A 177 -4.10 7.44 11.37
N MET A 178 -4.64 7.35 10.17
CA MET A 178 -4.85 6.08 9.47
C MET A 178 -3.52 5.35 9.31
N THR A 179 -2.52 6.02 8.76
CA THR A 179 -1.16 5.49 8.59
C THR A 179 -0.59 4.96 9.91
N PHE A 180 -0.74 5.74 10.98
CA PHE A 180 -0.25 5.37 12.31
C PHE A 180 -0.82 4.03 12.80
N PHE A 181 -2.14 3.89 12.75
CA PHE A 181 -2.80 2.68 13.25
C PHE A 181 -2.69 1.50 12.27
N GLU A 182 -2.82 1.75 10.98
CA GLU A 182 -2.76 0.70 9.97
C GLU A 182 -1.45 -0.07 10.01
N ILE A 183 -0.32 0.62 10.14
CA ILE A 183 0.99 -0.03 10.16
C ILE A 183 1.17 -0.90 11.41
N ILE A 184 0.59 -0.53 12.56
CA ILE A 184 0.58 -1.40 13.74
C ILE A 184 -0.14 -2.71 13.44
N PHE A 185 -1.33 -2.65 12.83
CA PHE A 185 -2.09 -3.84 12.47
C PHE A 185 -1.46 -4.64 11.33
N TYR A 186 -0.83 -3.93 10.37
CA TYR A 186 -0.01 -4.56 9.32
C TYR A 186 1.11 -5.41 9.92
N SER A 187 1.88 -4.84 10.85
CA SER A 187 3.00 -5.53 11.48
C SER A 187 2.58 -6.76 12.29
N ILE A 188 1.41 -6.69 12.95
CA ILE A 188 0.81 -7.84 13.63
C ILE A 188 0.36 -8.91 12.63
N ASN A 189 -0.29 -8.49 11.54
CA ASN A 189 -0.72 -9.39 10.46
C ASN A 189 0.48 -10.10 9.81
N GLU A 190 1.51 -9.35 9.48
CA GLU A 190 2.74 -9.88 8.88
C GLU A 190 3.37 -10.92 9.79
N TYR A 191 3.56 -10.63 11.06
CA TYR A 191 4.11 -11.58 12.02
C TYR A 191 3.25 -12.84 12.15
N ILE A 192 1.94 -12.71 12.28
CA ILE A 192 1.04 -13.87 12.38
C ILE A 192 1.14 -14.76 11.14
N VAL A 193 1.09 -14.16 9.95
CA VAL A 193 1.08 -14.92 8.69
C VAL A 193 2.43 -15.57 8.40
N LEU A 194 3.52 -14.82 8.55
CA LEU A 194 4.85 -15.31 8.16
C LEU A 194 5.54 -16.09 9.27
N GLU A 195 5.41 -15.66 10.54
CA GLU A 195 6.13 -16.28 11.64
C GLU A 195 5.32 -17.34 12.39
N GLU A 196 4.06 -17.11 12.70
CA GLU A 196 3.23 -18.08 13.43
C GLU A 196 2.64 -19.15 12.50
N LEU A 197 2.03 -18.72 11.39
CA LEU A 197 1.47 -19.65 10.41
C LEU A 197 2.55 -20.25 9.51
N LYS A 198 3.73 -19.64 9.41
CA LYS A 198 4.81 -20.04 8.50
C LYS A 198 4.31 -20.23 7.08
N ALA A 199 3.44 -19.30 6.65
CA ALA A 199 2.98 -19.27 5.27
C ALA A 199 4.04 -18.63 4.37
N THR A 200 4.15 -19.07 3.14
CA THR A 200 5.00 -18.39 2.15
C THR A 200 4.19 -17.32 1.43
N ASP A 201 4.72 -16.10 1.36
CA ASP A 201 4.09 -14.95 0.69
C ASP A 201 5.14 -13.91 0.29
N ALA A 202 6.13 -14.34 -0.49
CA ALA A 202 7.35 -13.57 -0.79
C ALA A 202 7.09 -12.16 -1.35
N GLY A 203 6.13 -12.00 -2.26
CA GLY A 203 5.72 -10.72 -2.83
C GLY A 203 4.45 -10.12 -2.20
N GLY A 204 4.01 -10.64 -1.04
CA GLY A 204 2.98 -10.01 -0.22
C GLY A 204 1.56 -10.02 -0.79
N SER A 205 1.16 -10.99 -1.64
CA SER A 205 -0.24 -11.05 -2.11
C SER A 205 -1.23 -11.05 -0.95
N MET A 206 -0.89 -11.72 0.17
CA MET A 206 -1.72 -11.79 1.37
C MET A 206 -1.42 -10.67 2.34
N VAL A 207 -0.16 -10.58 2.80
CA VAL A 207 0.22 -9.68 3.91
C VAL A 207 0.20 -8.21 3.53
N ILE A 208 0.42 -7.85 2.25
CA ILE A 208 0.42 -6.47 1.77
C ILE A 208 -0.89 -6.17 1.04
N HIS A 209 -1.14 -6.89 -0.07
CA HIS A 209 -2.21 -6.54 -1.00
C HIS A 209 -3.59 -6.90 -0.46
N THR A 210 -3.80 -8.12 0.03
CA THR A 210 -5.08 -8.52 0.63
C THR A 210 -5.35 -7.73 1.91
N PHE A 211 -4.37 -7.64 2.82
CA PHE A 211 -4.52 -6.88 4.05
C PHE A 211 -4.86 -5.42 3.79
N GLY A 212 -4.04 -4.70 3.02
CA GLY A 212 -4.23 -3.27 2.73
C GLY A 212 -5.56 -2.99 2.03
N ALA A 213 -5.94 -3.83 1.06
CA ALA A 213 -7.21 -3.66 0.36
C ALA A 213 -8.41 -3.86 1.29
N PHE A 214 -8.44 -4.92 2.09
CA PHE A 214 -9.53 -5.16 3.03
C PHE A 214 -9.58 -4.14 4.16
N PHE A 215 -8.42 -3.65 4.62
CA PHE A 215 -8.35 -2.54 5.57
C PHE A 215 -8.94 -1.25 4.97
N GLY A 216 -8.49 -0.83 3.79
CA GLY A 216 -8.98 0.38 3.12
C GLY A 216 -10.47 0.32 2.82
N LEU A 217 -10.97 -0.81 2.29
CA LEU A 217 -12.41 -1.01 2.04
C LEU A 217 -13.24 -0.93 3.33
N ALA A 218 -12.76 -1.51 4.42
CA ALA A 218 -13.44 -1.42 5.72
C ALA A 218 -13.45 0.01 6.28
N VAL A 219 -12.35 0.76 6.11
CA VAL A 219 -12.32 2.20 6.44
C VAL A 219 -13.38 2.96 5.64
N THR A 220 -13.53 2.69 4.33
CA THR A 220 -14.54 3.40 3.52
C THR A 220 -15.96 3.07 3.94
N ILE A 221 -16.25 1.84 4.38
CA ILE A 221 -17.55 1.45 4.94
C ILE A 221 -17.85 2.28 6.20
N ALA A 222 -16.88 2.41 7.10
CA ALA A 222 -17.04 3.18 8.33
C ALA A 222 -17.22 4.68 8.08
N LEU A 223 -16.51 5.25 7.12
CA LEU A 223 -16.63 6.66 6.74
C LEU A 223 -17.95 6.97 6.01
N GLY A 224 -18.54 5.97 5.37
CA GLY A 224 -19.80 6.08 4.64
C GLY A 224 -19.65 6.49 3.18
N VAL A 225 -20.76 6.48 2.45
CA VAL A 225 -20.81 6.83 1.01
C VAL A 225 -20.94 8.33 0.85
N PRO A 226 -20.14 8.97 -0.02
CA PRO A 226 -20.37 10.35 -0.43
C PRO A 226 -21.73 10.54 -1.10
N SER A 227 -22.23 11.76 -1.15
CA SER A 227 -23.48 12.07 -1.86
C SER A 227 -23.38 11.76 -3.36
N SER A 228 -24.53 11.55 -4.04
CA SER A 228 -24.58 11.16 -5.45
C SER A 228 -23.89 12.15 -6.40
N ASP A 229 -23.86 13.43 -6.05
CA ASP A 229 -23.19 14.47 -6.85
C ASP A 229 -21.67 14.36 -6.87
N GLU A 230 -21.11 13.60 -5.93
CA GLU A 230 -19.68 13.41 -5.72
C GLU A 230 -19.09 12.25 -6.50
N GLN A 231 -19.92 11.32 -6.99
CA GLN A 231 -19.44 10.24 -7.87
C GLN A 231 -18.87 10.79 -9.18
N VAL A 232 -19.36 11.96 -9.64
CA VAL A 232 -18.80 12.66 -10.81
C VAL A 232 -17.35 13.09 -10.58
N HIS A 233 -16.92 13.26 -9.33
CA HIS A 233 -15.54 13.60 -8.99
C HIS A 233 -14.53 12.47 -9.21
N ASN A 234 -14.99 11.22 -9.28
CA ASN A 234 -14.16 10.05 -9.53
C ASN A 234 -13.89 9.80 -11.04
N THR A 235 -14.21 10.75 -11.90
CA THR A 235 -13.97 10.61 -13.34
C THR A 235 -12.54 10.99 -13.72
N SER A 236 -11.99 10.32 -14.72
CA SER A 236 -10.68 10.64 -15.28
C SER A 236 -10.76 11.71 -16.37
N ARG A 237 -9.59 12.25 -16.76
CA ARG A 237 -9.39 13.13 -17.91
C ARG A 237 -8.19 12.64 -18.71
N TYR A 238 -8.07 13.10 -19.95
CA TYR A 238 -6.99 12.71 -20.85
C TYR A 238 -5.60 12.94 -20.28
N ASP A 239 -5.33 14.14 -19.77
CA ASP A 239 -4.07 14.50 -19.13
C ASP A 239 -3.80 13.70 -17.84
N SER A 240 -4.80 13.54 -16.98
CA SER A 240 -4.68 12.78 -15.75
C SER A 240 -4.44 11.28 -16.03
N ASP A 241 -5.05 10.73 -17.08
CA ASP A 241 -4.81 9.36 -17.51
C ASP A 241 -3.38 9.15 -18.03
N VAL A 242 -2.81 10.13 -18.74
CA VAL A 242 -1.40 10.06 -19.20
C VAL A 242 -0.44 10.04 -18.01
N PHE A 243 -0.66 10.89 -16.99
CA PHE A 243 0.15 10.86 -15.77
C PHE A 243 -0.02 9.55 -14.99
N ALA A 244 -1.23 9.02 -14.89
CA ALA A 244 -1.48 7.75 -14.23
C ALA A 244 -0.77 6.58 -14.94
N MET A 245 -0.70 6.61 -16.28
CA MET A 245 0.08 5.62 -17.04
C MET A 245 1.57 5.64 -16.70
N ILE A 246 2.15 6.80 -16.34
CA ILE A 246 3.54 6.86 -15.86
C ILE A 246 3.67 6.01 -14.59
N GLY A 247 2.78 6.21 -13.62
CA GLY A 247 2.76 5.39 -12.39
C GLY A 247 2.59 3.89 -12.69
N THR A 248 1.68 3.54 -13.59
CA THR A 248 1.48 2.16 -14.03
C THR A 248 2.77 1.56 -14.59
N LEU A 249 3.48 2.28 -15.47
CA LEU A 249 4.72 1.78 -16.07
C LEU A 249 5.83 1.60 -15.04
N PHE A 250 5.99 2.53 -14.10
CA PHE A 250 6.95 2.35 -13.00
C PHE A 250 6.61 1.13 -12.14
N LEU A 251 5.37 0.96 -11.74
CA LEU A 251 4.92 -0.23 -11.00
C LEU A 251 5.18 -1.51 -11.80
N TRP A 252 4.82 -1.52 -13.08
CA TRP A 252 4.97 -2.69 -13.94
C TRP A 252 6.43 -3.11 -14.10
N MET A 253 7.32 -2.15 -14.36
CA MET A 253 8.74 -2.41 -14.61
C MET A 253 9.47 -2.91 -13.37
N TYR A 254 9.16 -2.39 -12.19
CA TYR A 254 9.86 -2.70 -10.95
C TYR A 254 9.18 -3.79 -10.10
N TRP A 255 8.01 -4.29 -10.51
CA TRP A 255 7.29 -5.34 -9.79
C TRP A 255 8.10 -6.64 -9.60
N PRO A 256 8.92 -7.10 -10.56
CA PRO A 256 9.80 -8.23 -10.34
C PRO A 256 10.76 -8.04 -9.17
N SER A 257 11.29 -6.85 -8.99
CA SER A 257 12.14 -6.50 -7.83
C SER A 257 11.33 -6.49 -6.53
N PHE A 258 10.11 -5.95 -6.54
CA PHE A 258 9.23 -5.95 -5.37
C PHE A 258 8.96 -7.37 -4.86
N ASN A 259 8.56 -8.29 -5.75
CA ASN A 259 8.26 -9.67 -5.37
C ASN A 259 9.50 -10.48 -4.97
N SER A 260 10.69 -10.10 -5.42
CA SER A 260 11.93 -10.85 -5.18
C SER A 260 12.89 -10.22 -4.18
N ALA A 261 12.62 -8.99 -3.72
CA ALA A 261 13.56 -8.20 -2.94
C ALA A 261 14.10 -8.92 -1.71
N LEU A 262 13.24 -9.61 -0.96
CA LEU A 262 13.60 -10.34 0.26
C LEU A 262 13.63 -11.87 0.08
N VAL A 263 13.48 -12.35 -1.16
CA VAL A 263 13.62 -13.79 -1.45
C VAL A 263 15.08 -14.19 -1.30
N ASN A 264 15.29 -15.36 -0.68
CA ASN A 264 16.62 -15.93 -0.53
C ASN A 264 17.28 -16.17 -1.91
N GLU A 265 18.57 -15.88 -2.02
CA GLU A 265 19.34 -16.08 -3.23
C GLU A 265 19.69 -17.56 -3.48
N ASP A 266 19.65 -18.38 -2.43
CA ASP A 266 19.94 -19.78 -2.51
C ASP A 266 18.86 -20.56 -3.29
N GLY A 267 19.29 -21.60 -4.01
CA GLY A 267 18.41 -22.54 -4.68
C GLY A 267 17.54 -21.96 -5.81
N PHE A 268 18.02 -20.94 -6.50
CA PHE A 268 17.32 -20.31 -7.64
C PHE A 268 15.97 -19.63 -7.31
N GLN A 269 15.65 -19.45 -6.04
CA GLN A 269 14.37 -18.89 -5.62
C GLN A 269 14.16 -17.46 -6.11
N LYS A 270 15.20 -16.63 -6.00
CA LYS A 270 15.18 -15.23 -6.41
C LYS A 270 15.01 -15.07 -7.92
N GLU A 271 15.77 -15.84 -8.71
CA GLU A 271 15.58 -15.86 -10.18
C GLU A 271 14.17 -16.31 -10.56
N ARG A 272 13.66 -17.34 -9.91
CA ARG A 272 12.30 -17.84 -10.11
C ARG A 272 11.26 -16.76 -9.80
N ALA A 273 11.43 -16.03 -8.69
CA ALA A 273 10.53 -14.95 -8.30
C ALA A 273 10.49 -13.84 -9.35
N ILE A 274 11.65 -13.45 -9.87
CA ILE A 274 11.75 -12.46 -10.96
C ILE A 274 11.02 -12.96 -12.21
N MET A 275 11.37 -14.17 -12.71
CA MET A 275 10.81 -14.70 -13.95
C MET A 275 9.30 -14.95 -13.85
N THR A 276 8.84 -15.53 -12.76
CA THR A 276 7.41 -15.78 -12.53
C THR A 276 6.63 -14.47 -12.54
N THR A 277 7.15 -13.43 -11.90
CA THR A 277 6.50 -12.12 -11.88
C THR A 277 6.45 -11.50 -13.27
N VAL A 278 7.55 -11.55 -14.04
CA VAL A 278 7.58 -11.03 -15.42
C VAL A 278 6.55 -11.72 -16.30
N PHE A 279 6.47 -13.06 -16.25
CA PHE A 279 5.50 -13.81 -17.07
C PHE A 279 4.04 -13.53 -16.64
N SER A 280 3.78 -13.45 -15.34
CA SER A 280 2.45 -13.18 -14.83
C SER A 280 1.98 -11.76 -15.19
N ILE A 281 2.82 -10.76 -14.96
CA ILE A 281 2.43 -9.36 -15.21
C ILE A 281 2.31 -9.08 -16.73
N ALA A 282 3.14 -9.69 -17.56
CA ALA A 282 3.01 -9.60 -19.03
C ALA A 282 1.71 -10.23 -19.52
N ALA A 283 1.34 -11.39 -19.00
CA ALA A 283 0.10 -12.07 -19.33
C ALA A 283 -1.13 -11.29 -18.84
N SER A 284 -1.07 -10.71 -17.64
CA SER A 284 -2.10 -9.83 -17.12
C SER A 284 -2.29 -8.58 -17.99
N CYS A 285 -1.21 -7.99 -18.47
CA CYS A 285 -1.28 -6.87 -19.40
C CYS A 285 -2.03 -7.26 -20.68
N ALA A 286 -1.64 -8.34 -21.35
CA ALA A 286 -2.28 -8.80 -22.56
C ALA A 286 -3.78 -9.11 -22.37
N SER A 287 -4.12 -9.80 -21.29
CA SER A 287 -5.50 -10.16 -20.98
C SER A 287 -6.37 -8.97 -20.58
N ALA A 288 -5.80 -7.98 -19.89
CA ALA A 288 -6.48 -6.73 -19.54
C ALA A 288 -6.86 -5.93 -20.81
N PHE A 289 -5.96 -5.82 -21.78
CA PHE A 289 -6.25 -5.18 -23.07
C PHE A 289 -7.37 -5.90 -23.83
N ALA A 290 -7.33 -7.23 -23.88
CA ALA A 290 -8.38 -8.03 -24.51
C ALA A 290 -9.72 -7.88 -23.78
N ALA A 291 -9.71 -8.03 -22.45
CA ALA A 291 -10.90 -7.98 -21.62
C ALA A 291 -11.58 -6.61 -21.66
N THR A 292 -10.83 -5.51 -21.53
CA THR A 292 -11.44 -4.17 -21.57
C THR A 292 -12.10 -3.89 -22.91
N LYS A 293 -11.52 -4.36 -24.02
CA LYS A 293 -12.12 -4.20 -25.36
C LYS A 293 -13.45 -4.92 -25.50
N VAL A 294 -13.58 -6.08 -24.86
CA VAL A 294 -14.79 -6.92 -24.94
C VAL A 294 -15.83 -6.50 -23.89
N LEU A 295 -15.41 -6.22 -22.67
CA LEU A 295 -16.29 -6.07 -21.52
C LEU A 295 -16.70 -4.62 -21.25
N SER A 296 -15.89 -3.61 -21.66
CA SER A 296 -16.27 -2.21 -21.43
C SER A 296 -17.59 -1.86 -22.16
N TYR A 297 -18.40 -1.04 -21.55
CA TYR A 297 -19.68 -0.61 -22.11
C TYR A 297 -19.52 0.09 -23.47
N SER A 298 -18.47 0.89 -23.61
CA SER A 298 -18.18 1.63 -24.84
C SER A 298 -17.56 0.77 -25.95
N LYS A 299 -17.15 -0.47 -25.65
CA LYS A 299 -16.34 -1.34 -26.53
C LYS A 299 -15.03 -0.67 -26.99
N LYS A 300 -14.54 0.30 -26.22
CA LYS A 300 -13.26 0.97 -26.39
C LYS A 300 -12.30 0.57 -25.27
N PHE A 301 -11.03 0.87 -25.43
CA PHE A 301 -10.08 0.77 -24.33
C PHE A 301 -10.47 1.76 -23.24
N ASP A 302 -10.55 1.28 -22.01
CA ASP A 302 -10.78 2.07 -20.81
C ASP A 302 -9.46 2.25 -20.10
N MET A 303 -9.03 3.50 -19.91
CA MET A 303 -7.71 3.76 -19.35
C MET A 303 -7.63 3.37 -17.88
N VAL A 304 -8.70 3.53 -17.10
CA VAL A 304 -8.72 3.11 -15.69
C VAL A 304 -8.54 1.60 -15.58
N HIS A 305 -9.18 0.82 -16.46
CA HIS A 305 -8.95 -0.63 -16.54
C HIS A 305 -7.49 -0.94 -16.89
N LEU A 306 -6.93 -0.27 -17.90
CA LEU A 306 -5.56 -0.55 -18.35
C LEU A 306 -4.52 -0.16 -17.30
N GLN A 307 -4.68 0.97 -16.64
CA GLN A 307 -3.78 1.43 -15.59
C GLN A 307 -3.69 0.45 -14.42
N ASN A 308 -4.78 -0.25 -14.13
CA ASN A 308 -4.88 -1.13 -12.96
C ASN A 308 -4.77 -2.62 -13.32
N ALA A 309 -5.62 -3.12 -14.23
CA ALA A 309 -5.69 -4.56 -14.52
C ALA A 309 -4.40 -5.11 -15.17
N THR A 310 -3.60 -4.27 -15.83
CA THR A 310 -2.28 -4.67 -16.33
C THR A 310 -1.27 -5.01 -15.23
N LEU A 311 -1.50 -4.53 -14.00
CA LEU A 311 -0.65 -4.76 -12.84
C LEU A 311 -1.12 -5.95 -11.98
N ALA A 312 -2.34 -6.43 -12.19
CA ALA A 312 -2.95 -7.49 -11.37
C ALA A 312 -2.11 -8.77 -11.31
N GLY A 313 -1.39 -9.10 -12.39
CA GLY A 313 -0.47 -10.22 -12.46
C GLY A 313 0.71 -10.11 -11.49
N GLY A 314 1.19 -8.89 -11.23
CA GLY A 314 2.22 -8.62 -10.24
C GLY A 314 1.75 -8.93 -8.81
N VAL A 315 0.54 -8.48 -8.47
CA VAL A 315 -0.11 -8.78 -7.18
C VAL A 315 -0.32 -10.28 -7.00
N ALA A 316 -0.93 -10.94 -7.99
CA ALA A 316 -1.29 -12.35 -7.86
C ALA A 316 -0.08 -13.29 -7.87
N SER A 317 1.01 -12.92 -8.54
CA SER A 317 2.23 -13.72 -8.47
C SER A 317 2.95 -13.64 -7.13
N GLY A 318 2.66 -12.66 -6.28
CA GLY A 318 3.43 -12.40 -5.05
C GLY A 318 3.55 -13.60 -4.11
N THR A 319 2.46 -14.37 -3.87
CA THR A 319 2.53 -15.57 -3.03
C THR A 319 3.23 -16.73 -3.72
N CYS A 320 3.14 -16.85 -5.05
CA CYS A 320 3.67 -18.01 -5.77
C CYS A 320 4.95 -17.74 -6.56
N CYS A 321 5.52 -16.54 -6.48
CA CYS A 321 6.63 -16.15 -7.34
C CYS A 321 7.89 -16.99 -7.13
N ASN A 322 8.23 -17.32 -5.90
CA ASN A 322 9.40 -18.13 -5.54
C ASN A 322 9.11 -19.65 -5.53
N LEU A 323 7.85 -20.05 -5.74
CA LEU A 323 7.46 -21.45 -5.76
C LEU A 323 7.89 -22.13 -7.06
N ALA A 324 8.07 -23.45 -7.00
CA ALA A 324 8.48 -24.27 -8.14
C ALA A 324 7.30 -24.48 -9.11
N ILE A 325 7.01 -23.49 -9.91
CA ILE A 325 5.96 -23.52 -10.95
C ILE A 325 6.55 -23.37 -12.35
N SER A 326 5.84 -23.86 -13.35
CA SER A 326 6.23 -23.69 -14.76
C SER A 326 5.94 -22.28 -15.26
N PRO A 327 6.63 -21.80 -16.29
CA PRO A 327 6.29 -20.53 -16.96
C PRO A 327 4.84 -20.48 -17.43
N ALA A 328 4.29 -21.62 -17.90
CA ALA A 328 2.89 -21.71 -18.31
C ALA A 328 1.93 -21.47 -17.14
N ALA A 329 2.23 -21.96 -15.94
CA ALA A 329 1.43 -21.70 -14.74
C ALA A 329 1.49 -20.21 -14.36
N ALA A 330 2.67 -19.58 -14.42
CA ALA A 330 2.82 -18.14 -14.17
C ALA A 330 2.00 -17.28 -15.16
N ILE A 331 2.04 -17.62 -16.45
CA ILE A 331 1.22 -17.00 -17.49
C ILE A 331 -0.27 -17.20 -17.20
N THR A 332 -0.68 -18.40 -16.79
CA THR A 332 -2.09 -18.68 -16.46
C THR A 332 -2.59 -17.82 -15.31
N VAL A 333 -1.81 -17.66 -14.24
CA VAL A 333 -2.15 -16.76 -13.13
C VAL A 333 -2.37 -15.34 -13.65
N GLY A 334 -1.46 -14.82 -14.46
CA GLY A 334 -1.56 -13.49 -15.05
C GLY A 334 -2.80 -13.31 -15.94
N LEU A 335 -3.07 -14.26 -16.84
CA LEU A 335 -4.26 -14.21 -17.71
C LEU A 335 -5.55 -14.16 -16.90
N VAL A 336 -5.68 -15.02 -15.90
CA VAL A 336 -6.88 -15.11 -15.06
C VAL A 336 -7.12 -13.80 -14.32
N VAL A 337 -6.09 -13.24 -13.68
CA VAL A 337 -6.28 -12.04 -12.85
C VAL A 337 -6.44 -10.75 -13.67
N GLY A 338 -5.82 -10.65 -14.84
CA GLY A 338 -6.04 -9.52 -15.72
C GLY A 338 -7.49 -9.44 -16.21
N ILE A 339 -8.10 -10.59 -16.56
CA ILE A 339 -9.53 -10.69 -16.87
C ILE A 339 -10.37 -10.40 -15.63
N ALA A 340 -10.06 -11.03 -14.50
CA ALA A 340 -10.81 -10.86 -13.24
C ALA A 340 -10.84 -9.40 -12.78
N SER A 341 -9.73 -8.68 -12.90
CA SER A 341 -9.65 -7.26 -12.55
C SER A 341 -10.60 -6.41 -13.41
N VAL A 342 -10.62 -6.60 -14.74
CA VAL A 342 -11.55 -5.89 -15.63
C VAL A 342 -13.00 -6.26 -15.33
N VAL A 343 -13.31 -7.53 -15.08
CA VAL A 343 -14.64 -7.98 -14.61
C VAL A 343 -15.01 -7.29 -13.30
N GLY A 344 -14.04 -7.15 -12.41
CA GLY A 344 -14.18 -6.43 -11.15
C GLY A 344 -14.66 -4.99 -11.35
N TYR A 345 -13.92 -4.22 -12.14
CA TYR A 345 -14.28 -2.84 -12.48
C TYR A 345 -15.65 -2.73 -13.14
N THR A 346 -15.93 -3.61 -14.10
CA THR A 346 -17.15 -3.51 -14.90
C THR A 346 -18.41 -3.97 -14.15
N PHE A 347 -18.30 -5.02 -13.31
CA PHE A 347 -19.49 -5.69 -12.79
C PHE A 347 -19.50 -5.87 -11.26
N VAL A 348 -18.34 -6.10 -10.62
CA VAL A 348 -18.29 -6.46 -9.20
C VAL A 348 -18.31 -5.21 -8.33
N THR A 349 -17.40 -4.28 -8.57
CA THR A 349 -17.27 -3.05 -7.78
C THR A 349 -18.55 -2.25 -7.72
N PRO A 350 -19.25 -1.94 -8.84
CA PRO A 350 -20.49 -1.16 -8.77
C PRO A 350 -21.59 -1.82 -7.92
N ARG A 351 -21.63 -3.17 -7.92
CA ARG A 351 -22.60 -3.92 -7.11
C ARG A 351 -22.23 -3.93 -5.63
N LEU A 352 -20.94 -4.14 -5.33
CA LEU A 352 -20.47 -4.15 -3.95
C LEU A 352 -20.56 -2.78 -3.31
N GLU A 353 -20.26 -1.71 -4.01
CA GLU A 353 -20.41 -0.34 -3.53
C GLU A 353 -21.88 -0.06 -3.12
N MET A 354 -22.82 -0.49 -3.95
CA MET A 354 -24.27 -0.34 -3.65
C MET A 354 -24.70 -1.18 -2.45
N ILE A 355 -24.29 -2.46 -2.38
CA ILE A 355 -24.72 -3.39 -1.33
C ILE A 355 -24.08 -3.03 0.02
N MET A 356 -22.79 -2.78 0.03
CA MET A 356 -22.02 -2.51 1.25
C MET A 356 -22.01 -1.04 1.65
N ARG A 357 -22.59 -0.16 0.83
CA ARG A 357 -22.58 1.30 1.03
C ARG A 357 -21.16 1.82 1.25
N MET A 358 -20.26 1.38 0.42
CA MET A 358 -18.87 1.84 0.39
C MET A 358 -18.59 2.61 -0.90
N SER A 359 -17.42 3.25 -0.97
CA SER A 359 -16.91 3.83 -2.22
C SER A 359 -15.43 3.52 -2.31
N ASP A 360 -15.05 2.77 -3.33
CA ASP A 360 -13.65 2.42 -3.64
C ASP A 360 -13.10 3.43 -4.65
N THR A 361 -12.48 4.50 -4.17
CA THR A 361 -12.13 5.65 -5.00
C THR A 361 -11.18 5.30 -6.15
N CYS A 362 -10.14 4.49 -5.91
CA CYS A 362 -9.17 4.10 -6.92
C CYS A 362 -9.36 2.68 -7.46
N GLY A 363 -10.33 1.92 -6.96
CA GLY A 363 -10.57 0.55 -7.41
C GLY A 363 -9.58 -0.46 -6.81
N ILE A 364 -9.21 -0.29 -5.55
CA ILE A 364 -8.28 -1.19 -4.86
C ILE A 364 -8.81 -2.63 -4.73
N LEU A 365 -10.15 -2.80 -4.75
CA LEU A 365 -10.78 -4.11 -4.83
C LEU A 365 -10.27 -4.89 -6.06
N ASN A 366 -10.16 -4.21 -7.19
CA ASN A 366 -9.88 -4.84 -8.49
C ASN A 366 -8.39 -5.06 -8.75
N LEU A 367 -7.54 -4.17 -8.22
CA LEU A 367 -6.09 -4.29 -8.39
C LEU A 367 -5.43 -5.10 -7.27
N HIS A 368 -5.93 -5.00 -6.01
CA HIS A 368 -5.24 -5.58 -4.85
C HIS A 368 -6.04 -6.68 -4.15
N ALA A 369 -7.33 -6.46 -3.81
CA ALA A 369 -8.11 -7.47 -3.08
C ALA A 369 -8.32 -8.75 -3.90
N MET A 370 -8.92 -8.62 -5.08
CA MET A 370 -9.21 -9.79 -5.94
C MET A 370 -7.93 -10.49 -6.41
N PRO A 371 -6.93 -9.80 -6.96
CA PRO A 371 -5.67 -10.44 -7.35
C PRO A 371 -4.89 -11.02 -6.17
N GLY A 372 -4.91 -10.36 -5.01
CA GLY A 372 -4.28 -10.88 -3.79
C GLY A 372 -4.89 -12.20 -3.32
N LEU A 373 -6.23 -12.28 -3.33
CA LEU A 373 -6.95 -13.53 -3.02
C LEU A 373 -6.64 -14.64 -4.03
N VAL A 374 -6.63 -14.32 -5.33
CA VAL A 374 -6.29 -15.31 -6.36
C VAL A 374 -4.84 -15.78 -6.20
N GLY A 375 -3.92 -14.87 -5.89
CA GLY A 375 -2.51 -15.20 -5.63
C GLY A 375 -2.33 -16.10 -4.42
N GLY A 376 -2.97 -15.76 -3.30
CA GLY A 376 -2.98 -16.60 -2.11
C GLY A 376 -3.55 -18.00 -2.37
N LEU A 377 -4.68 -18.09 -3.09
CA LEU A 377 -5.29 -19.37 -3.48
C LEU A 377 -4.37 -20.17 -4.42
N ALA A 378 -3.76 -19.54 -5.41
CA ALA A 378 -2.79 -20.19 -6.28
C ALA A 378 -1.60 -20.73 -5.49
N GLY A 379 -1.04 -19.93 -4.57
CA GLY A 379 0.02 -20.36 -3.66
C GLY A 379 -0.38 -21.56 -2.79
N ALA A 380 -1.61 -21.56 -2.25
CA ALA A 380 -2.13 -22.69 -1.47
C ALA A 380 -2.27 -23.95 -2.32
N LEU A 381 -2.84 -23.86 -3.53
CA LEU A 381 -2.97 -25.00 -4.45
C LEU A 381 -1.61 -25.60 -4.82
N ILE A 382 -0.63 -24.75 -5.11
CA ILE A 382 0.74 -25.18 -5.41
C ILE A 382 1.35 -25.86 -4.18
N THR A 383 1.14 -25.29 -2.99
CA THR A 383 1.67 -25.87 -1.74
C THR A 383 1.13 -27.26 -1.46
N PHE A 384 -0.13 -27.57 -1.79
CA PHE A 384 -0.68 -28.93 -1.64
C PHE A 384 0.03 -29.98 -2.50
N THR A 385 0.76 -29.56 -3.53
CA THR A 385 1.52 -30.44 -4.43
C THR A 385 3.04 -30.39 -4.20
N ALA A 386 3.51 -29.60 -3.23
CA ALA A 386 4.93 -29.45 -2.94
C ALA A 386 5.52 -30.73 -2.33
N SER A 387 6.40 -31.40 -3.07
CA SER A 387 7.04 -32.66 -2.68
C SER A 387 8.56 -32.56 -2.66
N ASP A 388 9.20 -33.44 -1.90
CA ASP A 388 10.66 -33.56 -1.85
C ASP A 388 11.26 -33.93 -3.21
N ASP A 389 10.51 -34.69 -4.03
CA ASP A 389 10.94 -35.06 -5.39
C ASP A 389 11.09 -33.83 -6.30
N TYR A 390 10.31 -32.77 -6.06
CA TYR A 390 10.29 -31.59 -6.88
C TYR A 390 11.17 -30.46 -6.37
N TYR A 391 11.30 -30.32 -5.05
CA TYR A 391 12.08 -29.26 -4.41
C TYR A 391 13.47 -29.70 -3.97
N GLY A 392 13.68 -31.03 -3.76
CA GLY A 392 14.91 -31.55 -3.19
C GLY A 392 15.22 -30.91 -1.83
N ASP A 393 16.47 -30.62 -1.57
CA ASP A 393 16.94 -30.01 -0.32
C ASP A 393 16.38 -28.58 -0.09
N SER A 394 15.90 -27.92 -1.14
CA SER A 394 15.35 -26.56 -1.04
C SER A 394 13.91 -26.49 -0.52
N LEU A 395 13.25 -27.62 -0.23
CA LEU A 395 11.86 -27.63 0.26
C LEU A 395 11.69 -26.82 1.55
N THR A 396 12.59 -26.97 2.50
CA THR A 396 12.55 -26.27 3.78
C THR A 396 12.99 -24.81 3.69
N ASP A 397 13.73 -24.44 2.65
CA ASP A 397 14.09 -23.04 2.39
C ASP A 397 12.88 -22.24 1.87
N VAL A 398 11.99 -22.90 1.13
CA VAL A 398 10.73 -22.29 0.64
C VAL A 398 9.62 -22.40 1.69
N TYR A 399 9.53 -23.53 2.37
CA TYR A 399 8.49 -23.85 3.34
C TYR A 399 9.14 -24.29 4.67
N ALA A 400 9.63 -23.37 5.47
CA ALA A 400 10.35 -23.67 6.71
C ALA A 400 9.63 -24.68 7.63
N ALA A 401 8.30 -24.61 7.69
CA ALA A 401 7.50 -25.53 8.49
C ALA A 401 7.42 -26.97 7.92
N ARG A 402 7.84 -27.20 6.67
CA ARG A 402 7.89 -28.55 6.11
C ARG A 402 8.93 -29.45 6.80
N ALA A 403 9.82 -28.89 7.59
CA ALA A 403 10.66 -29.66 8.50
C ALA A 403 9.87 -30.50 9.50
N TYR A 404 8.63 -30.13 9.81
CA TYR A 404 7.75 -30.80 10.78
C TYR A 404 6.28 -30.89 10.37
N ARG A 405 5.85 -30.20 9.30
CA ARG A 405 4.47 -30.24 8.78
C ARG A 405 4.36 -31.15 7.56
N SER A 406 3.23 -31.84 7.42
CA SER A 406 2.88 -32.51 6.16
C SER A 406 2.57 -31.49 5.06
N VAL A 407 2.66 -31.90 3.80
CA VAL A 407 2.29 -31.07 2.64
C VAL A 407 0.83 -30.58 2.73
N THR A 408 -0.08 -31.47 3.11
CA THR A 408 -1.51 -31.15 3.28
C THR A 408 -1.72 -30.12 4.38
N ALA A 409 -1.06 -30.29 5.53
CA ALA A 409 -1.14 -29.30 6.61
C ALA A 409 -0.61 -27.93 6.16
N GLN A 410 0.52 -27.89 5.46
CA GLN A 410 1.07 -26.61 4.96
C GLN A 410 0.11 -25.94 3.98
N GLY A 411 -0.55 -26.66 3.09
CA GLY A 411 -1.58 -26.11 2.20
C GLY A 411 -2.77 -25.49 2.96
N TRP A 412 -3.23 -26.12 4.04
CA TRP A 412 -4.27 -25.56 4.90
C TRP A 412 -3.82 -24.30 5.65
N TYR A 413 -2.56 -24.25 6.10
CA TYR A 413 -2.00 -23.05 6.72
C TYR A 413 -1.88 -21.88 5.72
N GLN A 414 -1.62 -22.16 4.43
CA GLN A 414 -1.68 -21.11 3.38
C GLN A 414 -3.11 -20.56 3.24
N LEU A 415 -4.12 -21.42 3.23
CA LEU A 415 -5.52 -20.94 3.20
C LEU A 415 -5.89 -20.14 4.46
N LEU A 416 -5.44 -20.61 5.64
CA LEU A 416 -5.66 -19.88 6.89
C LEU A 416 -4.98 -18.51 6.88
N ALA A 417 -3.81 -18.38 6.26
CA ALA A 417 -3.10 -17.11 6.09
C ALA A 417 -3.91 -16.08 5.29
N ILE A 418 -4.59 -16.52 4.19
CA ILE A 418 -5.49 -15.66 3.42
C ILE A 418 -6.61 -15.12 4.30
N VAL A 419 -7.30 -16.03 5.01
CA VAL A 419 -8.43 -15.68 5.89
C VAL A 419 -7.97 -14.77 7.03
N SER A 420 -6.78 -15.01 7.59
CA SER A 420 -6.18 -14.17 8.63
C SER A 420 -5.94 -12.74 8.14
N SER A 421 -5.28 -12.56 6.99
CA SER A 421 -5.04 -11.23 6.41
C SER A 421 -6.34 -10.49 6.07
N MET A 422 -7.33 -11.18 5.49
CA MET A 422 -8.66 -10.62 5.25
C MET A 422 -9.35 -10.18 6.55
N GLY A 423 -9.34 -11.05 7.55
CA GLY A 423 -10.01 -10.83 8.83
C GLY A 423 -9.37 -9.68 9.61
N ILE A 424 -8.04 -9.72 9.76
CA ILE A 424 -7.29 -8.66 10.47
C ILE A 424 -7.47 -7.32 9.75
N GLY A 425 -7.30 -7.28 8.41
CA GLY A 425 -7.49 -6.06 7.63
C GLY A 425 -8.91 -5.51 7.77
N SER A 426 -9.95 -6.35 7.61
CA SER A 426 -11.34 -5.91 7.73
C SER A 426 -11.71 -5.39 9.12
N VAL A 427 -11.32 -6.11 10.17
CA VAL A 427 -11.68 -5.74 11.55
C VAL A 427 -10.91 -4.49 11.97
N SER A 428 -9.60 -4.44 11.73
CA SER A 428 -8.78 -3.28 12.10
C SER A 428 -9.16 -2.04 11.26
N GLY A 429 -9.44 -2.21 9.96
CA GLY A 429 -9.91 -1.14 9.10
C GLY A 429 -11.26 -0.55 9.56
N LEU A 430 -12.19 -1.40 10.00
CA LEU A 430 -13.46 -0.94 10.57
C LEU A 430 -13.25 -0.15 11.88
N ILE A 431 -12.42 -0.65 12.78
CA ILE A 431 -12.09 0.02 14.04
C ILE A 431 -11.46 1.40 13.78
N VAL A 432 -10.45 1.44 12.90
CA VAL A 432 -9.76 2.70 12.56
C VAL A 432 -10.71 3.64 11.82
N GLY A 433 -11.51 3.16 10.89
CA GLY A 433 -12.50 3.97 10.19
C GLY A 433 -13.55 4.58 11.12
N LEU A 434 -14.03 3.85 12.13
CA LEU A 434 -14.92 4.37 13.16
C LEU A 434 -14.23 5.43 14.03
N PHE A 435 -12.95 5.24 14.36
CA PHE A 435 -12.15 6.26 15.04
C PHE A 435 -12.01 7.53 14.20
N LEU A 436 -11.68 7.40 12.91
CA LEU A 436 -11.57 8.53 11.98
C LEU A 436 -12.91 9.26 11.77
N ARG A 437 -14.04 8.57 11.90
CA ARG A 437 -15.38 9.15 11.86
C ARG A 437 -15.76 9.88 13.15
N SER A 438 -15.00 9.75 14.21
CA SER A 438 -15.31 10.38 15.50
C SER A 438 -15.29 11.92 15.42
N SER A 439 -15.91 12.59 16.42
CA SER A 439 -15.93 14.05 16.51
C SER A 439 -14.56 14.71 16.76
N TRP A 440 -13.52 13.93 16.97
CA TRP A 440 -12.14 14.42 17.04
C TRP A 440 -11.65 14.99 15.71
N PHE A 441 -12.16 14.45 14.62
CA PHE A 441 -11.80 14.86 13.28
C PHE A 441 -12.90 15.71 12.66
N ARG A 442 -12.49 16.71 11.89
CA ARG A 442 -13.44 17.44 11.06
C ARG A 442 -13.94 16.49 9.97
N GLN A 443 -15.24 16.31 9.93
CA GLN A 443 -15.88 15.50 8.89
C GLN A 443 -16.22 16.42 7.70
N HIS A 444 -15.87 15.99 6.51
CA HIS A 444 -16.43 16.56 5.28
C HIS A 444 -17.73 15.85 4.95
N LYS A 445 -18.76 16.64 4.67
CA LYS A 445 -20.05 16.08 4.18
C LYS A 445 -19.93 15.62 2.73
N HIS A 446 -18.94 16.14 2.04
CA HIS A 446 -18.71 15.95 0.62
C HIS A 446 -17.27 15.50 0.40
N LYS A 447 -17.01 14.82 -0.72
CA LYS A 447 -15.63 14.61 -1.16
C LYS A 447 -14.98 15.96 -1.35
N TYR A 448 -13.77 16.12 -0.81
CA TYR A 448 -13.00 17.33 -1.05
C TYR A 448 -12.41 17.33 -2.47
N ASP A 449 -12.07 18.50 -2.94
CA ASP A 449 -11.31 18.76 -4.16
C ASP A 449 -9.92 19.25 -3.74
N ASP A 450 -8.91 19.08 -4.57
CA ASP A 450 -7.54 19.57 -4.33
C ASP A 450 -7.49 21.06 -3.92
N LYS A 451 -8.45 21.87 -4.39
CA LYS A 451 -8.59 23.29 -4.03
C LYS A 451 -8.73 23.54 -2.52
N GLU A 452 -9.19 22.56 -1.76
CA GLU A 452 -9.33 22.72 -0.30
C GLU A 452 -7.98 22.66 0.44
N TRP A 453 -6.99 21.97 -0.15
CA TRP A 453 -5.72 21.68 0.49
C TRP A 453 -4.51 22.30 -0.18
N PHE A 454 -4.63 22.63 -1.47
CA PHE A 454 -3.53 23.15 -2.27
C PHE A 454 -3.85 24.52 -2.82
N HIS A 455 -2.83 25.38 -2.89
CA HIS A 455 -2.91 26.61 -3.65
C HIS A 455 -2.92 26.26 -5.14
N MET A 456 -4.06 26.43 -5.78
CA MET A 456 -4.21 26.17 -7.21
C MET A 456 -3.71 27.37 -8.01
N PRO A 457 -2.80 27.17 -8.98
CA PRO A 457 -2.50 28.25 -9.94
C PRO A 457 -3.80 28.63 -10.68
N GLU A 458 -3.93 29.89 -11.04
CA GLU A 458 -5.03 30.31 -11.90
C GLU A 458 -4.98 29.53 -13.20
N VAL A 459 -5.98 28.69 -13.43
CA VAL A 459 -6.11 27.99 -14.69
C VAL A 459 -6.57 29.02 -15.69
N CYS A 460 -5.69 29.47 -16.59
CA CYS A 460 -6.14 30.05 -17.83
C CYS A 460 -7.02 28.99 -18.52
N GLU A 461 -8.33 29.20 -18.53
CA GLU A 461 -9.25 28.42 -19.34
C GLU A 461 -8.83 28.66 -20.81
N VAL A 462 -8.16 27.62 -21.41
CA VAL A 462 -7.87 27.58 -22.83
C VAL A 462 -8.98 26.79 -23.52
#